data_b55470a0320b9176304ebc1d7751fa83
#
_entry.id   b55470a0320b9176304ebc1d7751fa83
#
_cell.length_a   1.000
_cell.length_b   1.000
_cell.length_c   1.000
_cell.angle_alpha   90.00
_cell.angle_beta   90.00
_cell.angle_gamma   90.00
#
_symmetry.space_group_name_H-M   'P 1'
#
loop_
_entity.id
_entity.type
_entity.pdbx_description
1 polymer ?
#
loop_
_entity_poly.entity_id
_entity_poly.type
_entity_poly.pdbx_seq_one_letter_code
_entity_poly.pdbx_strand_id
1 'polypeptide(L)'
;MKKVLALILALCMAFALAVPAYAADDEEVSGPLVLYSSMTEFDLEALETCFNEVYPDVEIEVVSGSVGEYTSRIAAEADNPQGDVTWGGLCDSDGMTHEALFEKWVSIHNDEAMEGYSTPNGFYSMDHLSTVCFCVNTELEEELGLDIRSYEDLLNPALKGKIVISDPNSSSAAWNNLCNIFSVYGVGTDESWDYISKLLENMVVVEKSSVCFNSVYDGEYVVGLTYEDGAIKLNQNGSTTTEVRYPTEGTSAAAYGMAIVKNCPHRAAAEALVNFMTSAEGQTAIAEYEEGTLRLTNANYVVPEGAWLEASADMTWVPRPVNELIERKAELLEHWNELVGQIQG
;
A
#
# COMPACT_ATOMS: atom_id res chain seq x y z
N MET A 1 34.13 -39.60 -14.10
CA MET A 1 32.71 -39.30 -14.41
C MET A 1 31.72 -39.83 -13.39
N LYS A 2 31.82 -41.10 -12.91
CA LYS A 2 30.83 -41.62 -11.91
C LYS A 2 30.93 -41.00 -10.48
N LYS A 3 32.10 -40.45 -10.09
CA LYS A 3 32.28 -39.81 -8.76
C LYS A 3 31.81 -38.34 -8.71
N VAL A 4 31.75 -37.64 -9.85
CA VAL A 4 31.25 -36.26 -9.94
C VAL A 4 29.73 -36.25 -9.95
N LEU A 5 29.10 -37.26 -10.56
CA LEU A 5 27.64 -37.38 -10.58
C LEU A 5 27.06 -37.73 -9.19
N ALA A 6 27.81 -38.43 -8.34
CA ALA A 6 27.39 -38.76 -6.97
C ALA A 6 27.49 -37.53 -6.03
N LEU A 7 28.37 -36.56 -6.31
CA LEU A 7 28.52 -35.35 -5.51
C LEU A 7 27.41 -34.33 -5.82
N ILE A 8 26.95 -34.27 -7.07
CA ILE A 8 25.86 -33.40 -7.50
C ILE A 8 24.51 -33.89 -6.96
N LEU A 9 24.29 -35.24 -6.93
CA LEU A 9 23.08 -35.79 -6.32
C LEU A 9 23.05 -35.64 -4.77
N ALA A 10 24.22 -35.59 -4.11
CA ALA A 10 24.30 -35.39 -2.66
C ALA A 10 24.10 -33.91 -2.27
N LEU A 11 24.40 -32.95 -3.16
CA LEU A 11 24.17 -31.53 -2.91
C LEU A 11 22.69 -31.16 -3.13
N CYS A 12 21.98 -31.82 -4.05
CA CYS A 12 20.54 -31.61 -4.26
C CYS A 12 19.65 -32.24 -3.16
N MET A 13 20.18 -33.17 -2.35
CA MET A 13 19.45 -33.75 -1.20
C MET A 13 19.71 -33.03 0.13
N ALA A 14 20.61 -32.04 0.17
CA ALA A 14 20.92 -31.27 1.39
C ALA A 14 20.12 -29.96 1.50
N PHE A 15 19.35 -29.58 0.47
CA PHE A 15 18.48 -28.40 0.49
C PHE A 15 17.00 -28.73 0.76
N ALA A 16 16.68 -29.99 0.99
CA ALA A 16 15.30 -30.46 1.19
C ALA A 16 14.97 -30.78 2.66
N LEU A 17 15.55 -30.09 3.65
CA LEU A 17 15.19 -30.27 5.06
C LEU A 17 15.52 -29.01 5.89
N ALA A 18 14.76 -27.96 5.66
CA ALA A 18 14.49 -26.94 6.66
C ALA A 18 13.20 -26.21 6.27
N VAL A 19 12.11 -26.94 6.21
CA VAL A 19 10.79 -26.35 6.44
C VAL A 19 10.72 -26.16 7.95
N PRO A 20 10.75 -24.93 8.49
CA PRO A 20 10.45 -24.72 9.90
C PRO A 20 9.02 -25.22 10.12
N ALA A 21 8.87 -26.20 11.02
CA ALA A 21 7.58 -26.72 11.42
C ALA A 21 6.77 -25.56 12.00
N TYR A 22 5.75 -25.14 11.31
CA TYR A 22 4.64 -24.40 11.88
C TYR A 22 3.97 -25.32 12.92
N ALA A 23 4.34 -25.17 14.18
CA ALA A 23 3.66 -25.84 15.28
C ALA A 23 2.49 -24.96 15.75
N ALA A 24 1.43 -24.95 14.96
CA ALA A 24 0.08 -24.74 15.48
C ALA A 24 -0.62 -26.11 15.48
N ASP A 25 -1.52 -26.35 16.41
CA ASP A 25 -2.29 -27.60 16.54
C ASP A 25 -2.79 -28.03 15.18
N ASP A 26 -2.46 -29.29 14.77
CA ASP A 26 -2.68 -29.87 13.45
C ASP A 26 -4.19 -30.10 13.12
N GLU A 27 -4.97 -29.04 12.97
CA GLU A 27 -6.15 -29.10 12.11
C GLU A 27 -5.72 -28.63 10.72
N GLU A 28 -5.78 -29.54 9.75
CA GLU A 28 -5.48 -29.27 8.32
C GLU A 28 -6.40 -28.15 7.82
N VAL A 29 -5.84 -26.95 7.61
CA VAL A 29 -6.61 -25.79 7.15
C VAL A 29 -7.03 -26.04 5.72
N SER A 30 -8.33 -26.11 5.46
CA SER A 30 -8.89 -26.48 4.16
C SER A 30 -10.29 -25.89 3.96
N GLY A 31 -10.79 -25.94 2.74
CA GLY A 31 -12.13 -25.52 2.36
C GLY A 31 -12.21 -24.08 1.81
N PRO A 32 -13.43 -23.54 1.66
CA PRO A 32 -13.60 -22.24 1.03
C PRO A 32 -13.15 -21.08 1.93
N LEU A 33 -12.71 -19.98 1.27
CA LEU A 33 -12.35 -18.71 1.88
C LEU A 33 -12.84 -17.59 0.98
N VAL A 34 -13.74 -16.74 1.44
CA VAL A 34 -14.26 -15.60 0.69
C VAL A 34 -13.50 -14.32 1.09
N LEU A 35 -12.77 -13.76 0.13
CA LEU A 35 -11.94 -12.56 0.27
C LEU A 35 -12.61 -11.35 -0.39
N TYR A 36 -12.98 -10.34 0.39
CA TYR A 36 -13.37 -9.03 -0.12
C TYR A 36 -12.11 -8.18 -0.34
N SER A 37 -11.90 -7.66 -1.56
CA SER A 37 -10.64 -6.97 -1.86
C SER A 37 -10.79 -5.77 -2.77
N SER A 38 -9.96 -4.74 -2.49
CA SER A 38 -9.74 -3.59 -3.37
C SER A 38 -8.37 -3.62 -4.07
N MET A 39 -7.62 -4.72 -3.91
CA MET A 39 -6.32 -4.92 -4.55
C MET A 39 -6.46 -5.18 -6.04
N THR A 40 -5.37 -5.00 -6.78
CA THR A 40 -5.34 -5.26 -8.23
C THR A 40 -5.40 -6.77 -8.53
N GLU A 41 -5.75 -7.14 -9.76
CA GLU A 41 -5.74 -8.55 -10.18
C GLU A 41 -4.35 -9.19 -10.01
N PHE A 42 -3.28 -8.43 -10.23
CA PHE A 42 -1.90 -8.91 -10.07
C PHE A 42 -1.55 -9.22 -8.61
N ASP A 43 -1.93 -8.33 -7.69
CA ASP A 43 -1.70 -8.55 -6.25
C ASP A 43 -2.51 -9.75 -5.74
N LEU A 44 -3.73 -9.92 -6.25
CA LEU A 44 -4.59 -11.07 -5.93
C LEU A 44 -4.01 -12.39 -6.46
N GLU A 45 -3.46 -12.40 -7.67
CA GLU A 45 -2.78 -13.56 -8.25
C GLU A 45 -1.52 -13.92 -7.43
N ALA A 46 -0.75 -12.93 -6.99
CA ALA A 46 0.40 -13.13 -6.10
C ALA A 46 -0.01 -13.77 -4.77
N LEU A 47 -1.04 -13.22 -4.12
CA LEU A 47 -1.58 -13.78 -2.88
C LEU A 47 -2.04 -15.22 -3.07
N GLU A 48 -2.89 -15.49 -4.07
CA GLU A 48 -3.46 -16.82 -4.31
C GLU A 48 -2.36 -17.83 -4.61
N THR A 49 -1.41 -17.49 -5.47
CA THR A 49 -0.29 -18.37 -5.84
C THR A 49 0.57 -18.71 -4.62
N CYS A 50 1.06 -17.69 -3.91
CA CYS A 50 1.96 -17.89 -2.79
C CYS A 50 1.27 -18.55 -1.58
N PHE A 51 0.02 -18.19 -1.31
CA PHE A 51 -0.74 -18.79 -0.21
C PHE A 51 -1.05 -20.28 -0.47
N ASN A 52 -1.46 -20.64 -1.70
CA ASN A 52 -1.78 -22.01 -2.05
C ASN A 52 -0.56 -22.94 -2.12
N GLU A 53 0.67 -22.41 -2.20
CA GLU A 53 1.88 -23.22 -2.01
C GLU A 53 1.97 -23.78 -0.57
N VAL A 54 1.44 -23.05 0.41
CA VAL A 54 1.44 -23.43 1.83
C VAL A 54 0.13 -24.13 2.24
N TYR A 55 -1.00 -23.65 1.72
CA TYR A 55 -2.35 -24.13 2.04
C TYR A 55 -3.11 -24.59 0.79
N PRO A 56 -2.67 -25.71 0.15
CA PRO A 56 -3.20 -26.14 -1.15
C PRO A 56 -4.68 -26.57 -1.13
N ASP A 57 -5.23 -26.88 0.05
CA ASP A 57 -6.62 -27.32 0.22
C ASP A 57 -7.58 -26.17 0.58
N VAL A 58 -7.12 -24.92 0.54
CA VAL A 58 -7.97 -23.71 0.69
C VAL A 58 -8.34 -23.17 -0.68
N GLU A 59 -9.64 -23.02 -0.91
CA GLU A 59 -10.20 -22.46 -2.16
C GLU A 59 -10.58 -20.99 -1.93
N ILE A 60 -9.81 -20.05 -2.50
CA ILE A 60 -10.08 -18.60 -2.36
C ILE A 60 -11.10 -18.16 -3.41
N GLU A 61 -12.20 -17.56 -2.95
CA GLU A 61 -13.15 -16.84 -3.78
C GLU A 61 -12.98 -15.33 -3.56
N VAL A 62 -12.56 -14.59 -4.59
CA VAL A 62 -12.35 -13.14 -4.51
C VAL A 62 -13.60 -12.39 -4.93
N VAL A 63 -14.02 -11.44 -4.10
CA VAL A 63 -15.08 -10.47 -4.40
C VAL A 63 -14.45 -9.09 -4.43
N SER A 64 -14.13 -8.62 -5.64
CA SER A 64 -13.50 -7.31 -5.85
C SER A 64 -14.49 -6.16 -5.69
N GLY A 65 -14.03 -5.07 -5.08
CA GLY A 65 -14.81 -3.85 -4.88
C GLY A 65 -14.01 -2.79 -4.12
N SER A 66 -14.51 -1.57 -4.10
CA SER A 66 -13.95 -0.51 -3.25
C SER A 66 -14.20 -0.78 -1.76
N VAL A 67 -13.44 -0.14 -0.88
CA VAL A 67 -13.63 -0.21 0.58
C VAL A 67 -15.08 0.09 0.97
N GLY A 68 -15.68 1.13 0.39
CA GLY A 68 -17.07 1.50 0.65
C GLY A 68 -18.08 0.44 0.20
N GLU A 69 -17.83 -0.23 -0.91
CA GLU A 69 -18.70 -1.30 -1.42
C GLU A 69 -18.65 -2.53 -0.54
N TYR A 70 -17.46 -3.05 -0.25
CA TYR A 70 -17.36 -4.27 0.56
C TYR A 70 -17.73 -4.04 2.04
N THR A 71 -17.43 -2.89 2.65
CA THR A 71 -17.87 -2.59 4.02
C THR A 71 -19.39 -2.44 4.12
N SER A 72 -20.02 -1.82 3.11
CA SER A 72 -21.48 -1.75 3.01
C SER A 72 -22.11 -3.15 2.86
N ARG A 73 -21.48 -4.02 2.07
CA ARG A 73 -21.91 -5.40 1.88
C ARG A 73 -21.80 -6.20 3.17
N ILE A 74 -20.64 -6.16 3.86
CA ILE A 74 -20.46 -6.82 5.15
C ILE A 74 -21.50 -6.35 6.18
N ALA A 75 -21.79 -5.05 6.21
CA ALA A 75 -22.82 -4.51 7.09
C ALA A 75 -24.23 -5.07 6.77
N ALA A 76 -24.57 -5.21 5.49
CA ALA A 76 -25.83 -5.79 5.05
C ALA A 76 -25.92 -7.30 5.34
N GLU A 77 -24.80 -8.00 5.38
CA GLU A 77 -24.68 -9.44 5.63
C GLU A 77 -24.48 -9.77 7.13
N ALA A 78 -24.50 -8.81 8.04
CA ALA A 78 -24.13 -8.98 9.45
C ALA A 78 -24.88 -10.10 10.20
N ASP A 79 -26.14 -10.39 9.83
CA ASP A 79 -26.93 -11.49 10.41
C ASP A 79 -26.59 -12.87 9.82
N ASN A 80 -25.93 -12.91 8.65
CA ASN A 80 -25.50 -14.13 7.97
C ASN A 80 -24.29 -13.81 7.08
N PRO A 81 -23.10 -13.65 7.66
CA PRO A 81 -21.89 -13.28 6.94
C PRO A 81 -21.56 -14.27 5.81
N GLN A 82 -21.20 -13.72 4.64
CA GLN A 82 -20.82 -14.50 3.46
C GLN A 82 -19.33 -14.40 3.19
N GLY A 83 -18.66 -13.36 3.69
CA GLY A 83 -17.23 -13.14 3.54
C GLY A 83 -16.46 -13.47 4.81
N ASP A 84 -15.17 -13.76 4.65
CA ASP A 84 -14.29 -14.18 5.73
C ASP A 84 -13.24 -13.13 6.08
N VAL A 85 -12.61 -12.53 5.07
CA VAL A 85 -11.50 -11.59 5.23
C VAL A 85 -11.65 -10.44 4.26
N THR A 86 -11.13 -9.27 4.66
CA THR A 86 -10.92 -8.13 3.75
C THR A 86 -9.44 -7.92 3.50
N TRP A 87 -9.06 -7.49 2.27
CA TRP A 87 -7.70 -7.12 1.94
C TRP A 87 -7.64 -5.88 1.05
N GLY A 88 -6.74 -4.96 1.43
CA GLY A 88 -6.49 -3.71 0.73
C GLY A 88 -7.47 -2.59 1.09
N GLY A 89 -6.95 -1.39 1.10
CA GLY A 89 -7.71 -0.15 1.27
C GLY A 89 -8.16 0.21 2.68
N LEU A 90 -8.17 -0.72 3.63
CA LEU A 90 -8.41 -0.42 5.04
C LEU A 90 -7.11 0.06 5.68
N CYS A 91 -7.07 1.33 6.04
CA CYS A 91 -5.97 1.95 6.76
C CYS A 91 -6.39 2.40 8.16
N ASP A 92 -5.46 2.93 8.94
CA ASP A 92 -5.72 3.40 10.32
C ASP A 92 -6.92 4.33 10.42
N SER A 93 -7.12 5.21 9.43
CA SER A 93 -8.24 6.16 9.45
C SER A 93 -9.59 5.51 9.13
N ASP A 94 -9.61 4.44 8.35
CA ASP A 94 -10.84 3.72 8.00
C ASP A 94 -11.12 2.65 9.06
N GLY A 95 -10.07 2.11 9.66
CA GLY A 95 -10.10 1.10 10.69
C GLY A 95 -11.02 1.42 11.84
N MET A 96 -10.87 2.59 12.41
CA MET A 96 -11.68 3.05 13.54
C MET A 96 -13.16 3.23 13.18
N THR A 97 -13.49 3.47 11.91
CA THR A 97 -14.86 3.69 11.46
C THR A 97 -15.65 2.38 11.30
N HIS A 98 -14.97 1.27 11.01
CA HIS A 98 -15.59 0.01 10.63
C HIS A 98 -15.39 -1.14 11.64
N GLU A 99 -14.85 -0.86 12.85
CA GLU A 99 -14.57 -1.87 13.88
C GLU A 99 -15.76 -2.81 14.18
N ALA A 100 -17.00 -2.30 14.12
CA ALA A 100 -18.19 -3.09 14.38
C ALA A 100 -18.41 -4.26 13.40
N LEU A 101 -17.80 -4.19 12.22
CA LEU A 101 -17.91 -5.19 11.15
C LEU A 101 -16.91 -6.35 11.29
N PHE A 102 -15.88 -6.18 12.11
CA PHE A 102 -14.73 -7.07 12.16
C PHE A 102 -14.56 -7.73 13.54
N GLU A 103 -13.85 -8.83 13.54
CA GLU A 103 -13.42 -9.49 14.77
C GLU A 103 -12.28 -8.69 15.41
N LYS A 104 -12.30 -8.62 16.74
CA LYS A 104 -11.15 -8.11 17.50
C LYS A 104 -10.09 -9.20 17.58
N TRP A 105 -9.28 -9.29 16.54
CA TRP A 105 -8.23 -10.28 16.39
C TRP A 105 -7.13 -9.72 15.47
N VAL A 106 -5.90 -10.08 15.75
CA VAL A 106 -4.74 -9.72 14.95
C VAL A 106 -3.84 -10.93 14.75
N SER A 107 -3.04 -10.89 13.70
CA SER A 107 -2.06 -11.92 13.40
C SER A 107 -1.11 -12.19 14.57
N ILE A 108 -0.68 -13.44 14.69
CA ILE A 108 0.40 -13.85 15.60
C ILE A 108 1.74 -13.16 15.29
N HIS A 109 1.90 -12.63 14.06
CA HIS A 109 3.08 -11.89 13.59
C HIS A 109 2.98 -10.38 13.78
N ASN A 110 1.94 -9.88 14.46
CA ASN A 110 1.74 -8.43 14.65
C ASN A 110 2.96 -7.72 15.30
N ASP A 111 3.66 -8.40 16.19
CA ASP A 111 4.84 -7.86 16.87
C ASP A 111 6.13 -7.93 16.01
N GLU A 112 6.05 -8.57 14.84
CA GLU A 112 7.13 -8.61 13.84
C GLU A 112 7.05 -7.45 12.83
N ALA A 113 5.99 -6.65 12.88
CA ALA A 113 5.85 -5.48 12.03
C ALA A 113 6.95 -4.45 12.33
N MET A 114 7.38 -3.73 11.29
CA MET A 114 8.28 -2.57 11.44
C MET A 114 7.72 -1.57 12.45
N GLU A 115 8.59 -0.86 13.15
CA GLU A 115 8.20 0.12 14.16
C GLU A 115 7.21 1.15 13.61
N GLY A 116 6.07 1.28 14.29
CA GLY A 116 4.98 2.18 13.89
C GLY A 116 3.93 1.54 12.97
N TYR A 117 4.12 0.30 12.52
CA TYR A 117 3.20 -0.37 11.58
C TYR A 117 2.51 -1.62 12.16
N SER A 118 2.60 -1.84 13.47
CA SER A 118 1.71 -2.79 14.16
C SER A 118 0.30 -2.21 14.30
N THR A 119 -0.72 -3.08 14.42
CA THR A 119 -2.10 -2.62 14.54
C THR A 119 -2.33 -1.75 15.79
N PRO A 120 -2.94 -0.57 15.66
CA PRO A 120 -3.19 0.31 16.80
C PRO A 120 -4.42 -0.10 17.63
N ASN A 121 -5.40 -0.79 17.04
CA ASN A 121 -6.71 -1.02 17.64
C ASN A 121 -7.11 -2.50 17.81
N GLY A 122 -6.36 -3.43 17.21
CA GLY A 122 -6.58 -4.87 17.35
C GLY A 122 -7.66 -5.46 16.43
N PHE A 123 -8.09 -4.75 15.39
CA PHE A 123 -9.06 -5.22 14.40
C PHE A 123 -8.44 -5.48 13.03
N TYR A 124 -7.29 -4.91 12.76
CA TYR A 124 -6.58 -5.00 11.47
C TYR A 124 -5.18 -5.52 11.71
N SER A 125 -4.70 -6.38 10.82
CA SER A 125 -3.30 -6.77 10.75
C SER A 125 -2.70 -6.08 9.53
N MET A 126 -1.73 -5.20 9.76
CA MET A 126 -1.12 -4.41 8.69
C MET A 126 -0.16 -5.29 7.89
N ASP A 127 -0.31 -5.31 6.58
CA ASP A 127 0.45 -6.16 5.67
C ASP A 127 1.30 -5.38 4.66
N HIS A 128 0.85 -4.21 4.21
CA HIS A 128 1.60 -3.40 3.25
C HIS A 128 1.50 -1.89 3.50
N LEU A 129 2.40 -1.14 2.88
CA LEU A 129 2.49 0.31 2.98
C LEU A 129 2.14 0.96 1.64
N SER A 130 1.32 1.99 1.70
CA SER A 130 1.12 2.93 0.60
C SER A 130 2.01 4.15 0.84
N THR A 131 3.19 4.13 0.25
CA THR A 131 4.22 5.16 0.41
C THR A 131 3.99 6.29 -0.57
N VAL A 132 4.09 7.52 -0.09
CA VAL A 132 3.95 8.72 -0.92
C VAL A 132 5.19 8.92 -1.80
N CYS A 133 4.97 9.21 -3.06
CA CYS A 133 6.05 9.54 -4.00
C CYS A 133 5.60 10.54 -5.07
N PHE A 134 6.56 11.04 -5.83
CA PHE A 134 6.37 11.70 -7.09
C PHE A 134 6.58 10.70 -8.24
N CYS A 135 5.63 10.63 -9.17
CA CYS A 135 5.87 10.05 -10.49
C CYS A 135 6.29 11.20 -11.40
N VAL A 136 7.50 11.17 -11.94
CA VAL A 136 8.06 12.25 -12.75
C VAL A 136 8.28 11.77 -14.18
N ASN A 137 7.82 12.55 -15.16
CA ASN A 137 8.17 12.34 -16.56
C ASN A 137 9.52 13.00 -16.84
N THR A 138 10.55 12.19 -17.00
CA THR A 138 11.95 12.63 -17.11
C THR A 138 12.24 13.39 -18.40
N GLU A 139 11.54 13.09 -19.51
CA GLU A 139 11.70 13.80 -20.79
C GLU A 139 11.11 15.21 -20.69
N LEU A 140 9.90 15.36 -20.16
CA LEU A 140 9.27 16.65 -19.97
C LEU A 140 9.99 17.52 -18.93
N GLU A 141 10.54 16.89 -17.88
CA GLU A 141 11.39 17.56 -16.88
C GLU A 141 12.66 18.13 -17.53
N GLU A 142 13.37 17.33 -18.38
CA GLU A 142 14.55 17.78 -19.11
C GLU A 142 14.24 18.93 -20.08
N GLU A 143 13.10 18.83 -20.79
CA GLU A 143 12.63 19.92 -21.68
C GLU A 143 12.41 21.25 -20.94
N LEU A 144 11.99 21.18 -19.67
CA LEU A 144 11.81 22.36 -18.82
C LEU A 144 13.11 22.81 -18.14
N GLY A 145 14.18 22.01 -18.22
CA GLY A 145 15.46 22.27 -17.55
C GLY A 145 15.36 22.19 -16.02
N LEU A 146 14.50 21.30 -15.50
CA LEU A 146 14.25 21.10 -14.08
C LEU A 146 14.97 19.83 -13.56
N ASP A 147 15.11 19.72 -12.24
CA ASP A 147 15.47 18.51 -11.50
C ASP A 147 14.57 18.48 -10.25
N ILE A 148 13.48 17.70 -10.33
CA ILE A 148 12.41 17.70 -9.33
C ILE A 148 12.71 16.61 -8.29
N ARG A 149 13.12 17.03 -7.08
CA ARG A 149 13.51 16.16 -5.98
C ARG A 149 12.82 16.50 -4.65
N SER A 150 12.24 17.67 -4.54
CA SER A 150 11.72 18.23 -3.29
C SER A 150 10.33 18.80 -3.45
N TYR A 151 9.64 19.02 -2.34
CA TYR A 151 8.39 19.78 -2.34
C TYR A 151 8.61 21.23 -2.79
N GLU A 152 9.76 21.81 -2.50
CA GLU A 152 10.09 23.19 -2.95
C GLU A 152 10.20 23.27 -4.48
N ASP A 153 10.74 22.23 -5.14
CA ASP A 153 10.85 22.20 -6.61
C ASP A 153 9.47 22.22 -7.29
N LEU A 154 8.44 21.68 -6.64
CA LEU A 154 7.07 21.68 -7.16
C LEU A 154 6.45 23.08 -7.23
N LEU A 155 7.01 24.07 -6.52
CA LEU A 155 6.57 25.46 -6.56
C LEU A 155 7.14 26.24 -7.75
N ASN A 156 7.97 25.60 -8.59
CA ASN A 156 8.54 26.27 -9.75
C ASN A 156 7.44 26.69 -10.73
N PRO A 157 7.39 28.00 -11.15
CA PRO A 157 6.35 28.49 -12.04
C PRO A 157 6.29 27.79 -13.42
N ALA A 158 7.38 27.16 -13.86
CA ALA A 158 7.40 26.36 -15.10
C ALA A 158 6.48 25.12 -15.03
N LEU A 159 6.11 24.69 -13.82
CA LEU A 159 5.20 23.57 -13.56
C LEU A 159 3.72 23.97 -13.50
N LYS A 160 3.37 25.22 -13.80
CA LYS A 160 1.97 25.67 -13.76
C LYS A 160 1.09 24.84 -14.67
N GLY A 161 0.09 24.14 -14.07
CA GLY A 161 -0.83 23.23 -14.74
C GLY A 161 -0.18 21.94 -15.24
N LYS A 162 1.01 21.58 -14.71
CA LYS A 162 1.78 20.40 -15.10
C LYS A 162 1.98 19.39 -13.96
N ILE A 163 1.42 19.64 -12.80
CA ILE A 163 1.38 18.72 -11.67
C ILE A 163 -0.04 18.17 -11.55
N VAL A 164 -0.20 16.88 -11.34
CA VAL A 164 -1.50 16.24 -11.13
C VAL A 164 -1.57 15.58 -9.75
N ILE A 165 -2.70 15.75 -9.08
CA ILE A 165 -3.08 15.05 -7.84
C ILE A 165 -4.55 14.63 -7.94
N SER A 166 -4.92 13.51 -7.33
CA SER A 166 -6.35 13.18 -7.18
C SER A 166 -6.98 13.95 -6.01
N ASP A 167 -8.32 13.98 -5.98
CA ASP A 167 -9.04 14.67 -4.90
C ASP A 167 -8.95 13.88 -3.58
N PRO A 168 -8.40 14.46 -2.49
CA PRO A 168 -8.29 13.81 -1.19
C PRO A 168 -9.64 13.52 -0.51
N ASN A 169 -10.75 14.08 -1.00
CA ASN A 169 -12.10 13.73 -0.53
C ASN A 169 -12.55 12.33 -1.02
N SER A 170 -12.05 11.88 -2.17
CA SER A 170 -12.46 10.62 -2.81
C SER A 170 -11.33 9.61 -2.97
N SER A 171 -10.07 10.03 -2.80
CA SER A 171 -8.87 9.22 -3.00
C SER A 171 -8.04 9.11 -1.73
N SER A 172 -7.86 7.88 -1.22
CA SER A 172 -6.95 7.63 -0.10
C SER A 172 -5.49 7.95 -0.44
N ALA A 173 -5.06 7.72 -1.68
CA ALA A 173 -3.72 8.10 -2.13
C ALA A 173 -3.49 9.62 -2.10
N ALA A 174 -4.48 10.42 -2.52
CA ALA A 174 -4.39 11.87 -2.42
C ALA A 174 -4.42 12.37 -0.96
N TRP A 175 -5.25 11.75 -0.12
CA TRP A 175 -5.23 12.01 1.32
C TRP A 175 -3.85 11.69 1.91
N ASN A 176 -3.22 10.59 1.50
CA ASN A 176 -1.86 10.24 1.94
C ASN A 176 -0.82 11.28 1.51
N ASN A 177 -0.91 11.80 0.29
CA ASN A 177 -0.04 12.88 -0.17
C ASN A 177 -0.22 14.16 0.67
N LEU A 178 -1.47 14.54 0.97
CA LEU A 178 -1.77 15.67 1.84
C LEU A 178 -1.23 15.43 3.26
N CYS A 179 -1.40 14.23 3.81
CA CYS A 179 -0.82 13.84 5.10
C CYS A 179 0.71 13.92 5.11
N ASN A 180 1.38 13.58 3.99
CA ASN A 180 2.83 13.72 3.91
C ASN A 180 3.27 15.18 3.95
N ILE A 181 2.58 16.06 3.23
CA ILE A 181 2.82 17.53 3.31
C ILE A 181 2.64 18.02 4.74
N PHE A 182 1.58 17.59 5.43
CA PHE A 182 1.37 17.90 6.85
C PHE A 182 2.44 17.31 7.77
N SER A 183 2.97 16.14 7.44
CA SER A 183 4.07 15.53 8.23
C SER A 183 5.37 16.33 8.10
N VAL A 184 5.61 16.94 6.95
CA VAL A 184 6.80 17.79 6.69
C VAL A 184 6.63 19.20 7.28
N TYR A 185 5.50 19.85 7.04
CA TYR A 185 5.29 21.28 7.35
C TYR A 185 4.42 21.52 8.60
N GLY A 186 3.94 20.47 9.26
CA GLY A 186 3.05 20.52 10.41
C GLY A 186 1.56 20.40 10.05
N VAL A 187 0.79 19.69 10.89
CA VAL A 187 -0.62 19.41 10.63
C VAL A 187 -1.47 20.67 10.73
N GLY A 188 -1.97 21.13 9.58
CA GLY A 188 -2.85 22.29 9.50
C GLY A 188 -2.28 23.58 10.05
N THR A 189 -0.96 23.76 9.99
CA THR A 189 -0.26 25.00 10.35
C THR A 189 -0.36 26.04 9.23
N ASP A 190 -0.12 27.30 9.54
CA ASP A 190 -0.03 28.36 8.53
C ASP A 190 1.02 28.03 7.46
N GLU A 191 2.14 27.41 7.86
CA GLU A 191 3.23 27.01 6.95
C GLU A 191 2.76 25.94 5.96
N SER A 192 2.10 24.88 6.42
CA SER A 192 1.57 23.82 5.55
C SER A 192 0.50 24.36 4.59
N TRP A 193 -0.38 25.22 5.04
CA TRP A 193 -1.43 25.81 4.21
C TRP A 193 -0.89 26.83 3.21
N ASP A 194 0.11 27.63 3.58
CA ASP A 194 0.83 28.51 2.67
C ASP A 194 1.52 27.72 1.55
N TYR A 195 2.15 26.59 1.90
CA TYR A 195 2.76 25.69 0.94
C TYR A 195 1.70 25.09 -0.01
N ILE A 196 0.63 24.51 0.54
CA ILE A 196 -0.45 23.89 -0.24
C ILE A 196 -1.11 24.91 -1.18
N SER A 197 -1.34 26.15 -0.70
CA SER A 197 -1.91 27.22 -1.51
C SER A 197 -1.06 27.54 -2.75
N LYS A 198 0.27 27.66 -2.57
CA LYS A 198 1.22 27.88 -3.68
C LYS A 198 1.28 26.68 -4.63
N LEU A 199 1.28 25.45 -4.09
CA LEU A 199 1.32 24.23 -4.86
C LEU A 199 0.07 24.09 -5.73
N LEU A 200 -1.12 24.45 -5.21
CA LEU A 200 -2.39 24.43 -5.93
C LEU A 200 -2.41 25.33 -7.19
N GLU A 201 -1.57 26.39 -7.24
CA GLU A 201 -1.42 27.20 -8.44
C GLU A 201 -0.79 26.46 -9.62
N ASN A 202 0.01 25.40 -9.31
CA ASN A 202 0.69 24.57 -10.29
C ASN A 202 -0.04 23.24 -10.56
N MET A 203 -0.97 22.84 -9.67
CA MET A 203 -1.65 21.54 -9.73
C MET A 203 -2.94 21.55 -10.52
N VAL A 204 -3.28 20.36 -11.04
CA VAL A 204 -4.61 19.99 -11.54
C VAL A 204 -5.15 18.89 -10.64
N VAL A 205 -6.36 19.06 -10.11
CA VAL A 205 -7.03 18.06 -9.27
C VAL A 205 -7.93 17.20 -10.14
N VAL A 206 -7.79 15.86 -10.02
CA VAL A 206 -8.53 14.86 -10.79
C VAL A 206 -9.27 13.89 -9.86
N GLU A 207 -10.22 13.11 -10.39
CA GLU A 207 -11.03 12.22 -9.54
C GLU A 207 -10.31 10.94 -9.10
N LYS A 208 -9.50 10.33 -10.02
CA LYS A 208 -8.94 8.99 -9.82
C LYS A 208 -7.44 9.03 -9.57
N SER A 209 -6.99 8.27 -8.56
CA SER A 209 -5.56 8.15 -8.22
C SER A 209 -4.70 7.57 -9.34
N SER A 210 -5.22 6.62 -10.13
CA SER A 210 -4.50 6.03 -11.25
C SER A 210 -4.18 7.04 -12.37
N VAL A 211 -4.95 8.13 -12.48
CA VAL A 211 -4.64 9.22 -13.44
C VAL A 211 -3.33 9.89 -13.07
N CYS A 212 -2.98 9.98 -11.77
CA CYS A 212 -1.78 10.69 -11.31
C CYS A 212 -0.46 10.08 -11.78
N PHE A 213 -0.43 8.80 -12.17
CA PHE A 213 0.76 8.19 -12.74
C PHE A 213 0.58 7.84 -14.24
N ASN A 214 -0.61 7.41 -14.66
CA ASN A 214 -0.84 7.10 -16.07
C ASN A 214 -0.73 8.33 -16.99
N SER A 215 -1.30 9.49 -16.59
CA SER A 215 -1.22 10.71 -17.39
C SER A 215 0.19 11.33 -17.42
N VAL A 216 1.01 11.04 -16.41
CA VAL A 216 2.45 11.37 -16.44
C VAL A 216 3.19 10.47 -17.44
N TYR A 217 2.88 9.17 -17.44
CA TYR A 217 3.40 8.24 -18.47
C TYR A 217 2.98 8.65 -19.88
N ASP A 218 1.73 9.05 -20.07
CA ASP A 218 1.18 9.51 -21.37
C ASP A 218 1.73 10.89 -21.81
N GLY A 219 2.51 11.57 -20.94
CA GLY A 219 3.12 12.87 -21.24
C GLY A 219 2.16 14.06 -21.12
N GLU A 220 1.01 13.89 -20.46
CA GLU A 220 0.07 15.00 -20.21
C GLU A 220 0.53 15.91 -19.08
N TYR A 221 1.20 15.33 -18.06
CA TYR A 221 1.74 16.04 -16.89
C TYR A 221 3.21 15.70 -16.68
N VAL A 222 3.93 16.62 -16.05
CA VAL A 222 5.35 16.45 -15.70
C VAL A 222 5.49 15.65 -14.41
N VAL A 223 4.61 15.90 -13.44
CA VAL A 223 4.65 15.28 -12.10
C VAL A 223 3.27 14.85 -11.66
N GLY A 224 3.19 13.63 -11.13
CA GLY A 224 2.02 13.14 -10.39
C GLY A 224 2.36 12.93 -8.92
N LEU A 225 1.56 13.53 -8.03
CA LEU A 225 1.60 13.21 -6.60
C LEU A 225 0.78 11.93 -6.37
N THR A 226 1.46 10.84 -6.03
CA THR A 226 0.86 9.52 -6.06
C THR A 226 1.44 8.58 -4.99
N TYR A 227 1.30 7.29 -5.17
CA TYR A 227 1.83 6.21 -4.33
C TYR A 227 2.79 5.32 -5.14
N GLU A 228 3.76 4.74 -4.44
CA GLU A 228 4.94 4.14 -5.08
C GLU A 228 4.62 2.91 -5.94
N ASP A 229 3.82 1.95 -5.44
CA ASP A 229 3.53 0.71 -6.17
C ASP A 229 2.83 0.97 -7.51
N GLY A 230 1.87 1.89 -7.57
CA GLY A 230 1.20 2.28 -8.81
C GLY A 230 2.16 2.90 -9.84
N ALA A 231 3.07 3.76 -9.38
CA ALA A 231 4.05 4.41 -10.27
C ALA A 231 5.18 3.45 -10.69
N ILE A 232 5.66 2.59 -9.79
CA ILE A 232 6.70 1.59 -10.08
C ILE A 232 6.23 0.56 -11.11
N LYS A 233 4.97 0.14 -11.07
CA LYS A 233 4.41 -0.79 -12.07
C LYS A 233 4.50 -0.27 -13.50
N LEU A 234 4.56 1.05 -13.72
CA LEU A 234 4.85 1.59 -15.06
C LEU A 234 6.25 1.20 -15.52
N ASN A 235 7.26 1.31 -14.65
CA ASN A 235 8.64 0.95 -14.98
C ASN A 235 8.79 -0.56 -15.17
N GLN A 236 8.18 -1.38 -14.32
CA GLN A 236 8.11 -2.83 -14.47
C GLN A 236 7.49 -3.22 -15.81
N ASN A 237 6.46 -2.50 -16.28
CA ASN A 237 5.82 -2.68 -17.58
C ASN A 237 6.59 -2.04 -18.74
N GLY A 238 7.82 -1.56 -18.52
CA GLY A 238 8.75 -1.11 -19.56
C GLY A 238 8.75 0.39 -19.82
N SER A 239 8.15 1.22 -18.97
CA SER A 239 8.33 2.68 -19.07
C SER A 239 9.78 3.06 -18.85
N THR A 240 10.32 3.89 -19.74
CA THR A 240 11.65 4.50 -19.65
C THR A 240 11.58 6.01 -19.47
N THR A 241 10.37 6.56 -19.47
CA THR A 241 10.12 8.01 -19.42
C THR A 241 9.58 8.44 -18.05
N THR A 242 9.26 7.50 -17.17
CA THR A 242 8.80 7.80 -15.81
C THR A 242 9.82 7.35 -14.78
N GLU A 243 9.96 8.12 -13.71
CA GLU A 243 10.80 7.81 -12.54
C GLU A 243 10.00 8.04 -11.25
N VAL A 244 10.12 7.10 -10.31
CA VAL A 244 9.59 7.28 -8.96
C VAL A 244 10.63 8.00 -8.12
N ARG A 245 10.23 9.07 -7.47
CA ARG A 245 11.09 9.87 -6.60
C ARG A 245 10.40 10.16 -5.28
N TYR A 246 11.17 10.13 -4.21
CA TYR A 246 10.70 10.51 -2.89
C TYR A 246 11.15 11.92 -2.55
N PRO A 247 10.29 12.75 -1.94
CA PRO A 247 10.68 14.12 -1.59
C PRO A 247 11.89 14.10 -0.64
N THR A 248 12.86 14.97 -0.90
CA THR A 248 14.10 15.07 -0.11
C THR A 248 13.84 15.51 1.34
N GLU A 249 12.74 16.22 1.59
CA GLU A 249 12.26 16.54 2.94
C GLU A 249 11.83 15.31 3.72
N GLY A 250 11.48 14.25 3.00
CA GLY A 250 11.10 12.95 3.50
C GLY A 250 9.70 12.52 3.08
N THR A 251 9.53 11.20 3.06
CA THR A 251 8.27 10.54 2.76
C THR A 251 7.67 9.87 3.98
N SER A 252 6.39 9.58 3.91
CA SER A 252 5.67 8.75 4.87
C SER A 252 4.75 7.77 4.14
N ALA A 253 4.26 6.77 4.85
CA ALA A 253 3.33 5.81 4.31
C ALA A 253 2.08 5.69 5.19
N ALA A 254 0.95 5.32 4.58
CA ALA A 254 -0.16 4.73 5.31
C ALA A 254 0.00 3.21 5.32
N ALA A 255 -0.18 2.59 6.47
CA ALA A 255 -0.28 1.14 6.54
C ALA A 255 -1.70 0.72 6.17
N TYR A 256 -1.79 -0.25 5.28
CA TYR A 256 -3.03 -0.94 4.94
C TYR A 256 -3.00 -2.35 5.53
N GLY A 257 -4.18 -2.91 5.76
CA GLY A 257 -4.26 -4.17 6.46
C GLY A 257 -5.41 -5.06 6.02
N MET A 258 -5.39 -6.22 6.62
CA MET A 258 -6.42 -7.25 6.51
C MET A 258 -7.26 -7.27 7.78
N ALA A 259 -8.54 -7.56 7.65
CA ALA A 259 -9.44 -7.72 8.77
C ALA A 259 -10.32 -8.96 8.60
N ILE A 260 -10.53 -9.71 9.68
CA ILE A 260 -11.43 -10.87 9.69
C ILE A 260 -12.86 -10.37 9.92
N VAL A 261 -13.77 -10.75 9.04
CA VAL A 261 -15.20 -10.40 9.13
C VAL A 261 -15.79 -11.02 10.40
N LYS A 262 -16.60 -10.24 11.11
CA LYS A 262 -17.24 -10.70 12.34
C LYS A 262 -18.17 -11.88 12.10
N ASN A 263 -17.99 -12.95 12.88
CA ASN A 263 -18.72 -14.21 12.75
C ASN A 263 -18.57 -14.85 11.34
N CYS A 264 -17.44 -14.67 10.70
CA CYS A 264 -17.15 -15.26 9.38
C CYS A 264 -17.32 -16.78 9.41
N PRO A 265 -17.78 -17.40 8.29
CA PRO A 265 -18.06 -18.85 8.26
C PRO A 265 -16.80 -19.73 8.30
N HIS A 266 -15.65 -19.25 7.77
CA HIS A 266 -14.44 -20.06 7.61
C HIS A 266 -13.26 -19.50 8.41
N ARG A 267 -13.44 -19.38 9.72
CA ARG A 267 -12.53 -18.70 10.64
C ARG A 267 -11.07 -19.21 10.57
N ALA A 268 -10.86 -20.53 10.50
CA ALA A 268 -9.51 -21.10 10.47
C ALA A 268 -8.76 -20.68 9.19
N ALA A 269 -9.42 -20.74 8.03
CA ALA A 269 -8.84 -20.30 6.76
C ALA A 269 -8.57 -18.79 6.76
N ALA A 270 -9.46 -17.98 7.36
CA ALA A 270 -9.29 -16.55 7.51
C ALA A 270 -8.05 -16.20 8.36
N GLU A 271 -7.87 -16.86 9.51
CA GLU A 271 -6.70 -16.67 10.37
C GLU A 271 -5.41 -17.12 9.68
N ALA A 272 -5.44 -18.24 8.95
CA ALA A 272 -4.29 -18.72 8.20
C ALA A 272 -3.86 -17.73 7.12
N LEU A 273 -4.81 -17.17 6.36
CA LEU A 273 -4.51 -16.18 5.33
C LEU A 273 -3.88 -14.91 5.93
N VAL A 274 -4.47 -14.35 6.99
CA VAL A 274 -3.94 -13.13 7.61
C VAL A 274 -2.58 -13.38 8.26
N ASN A 275 -2.37 -14.54 8.90
CA ASN A 275 -1.07 -14.92 9.45
C ASN A 275 -0.02 -15.08 8.33
N PHE A 276 -0.36 -15.73 7.22
CA PHE A 276 0.54 -15.86 6.07
C PHE A 276 0.95 -14.48 5.52
N MET A 277 -0.01 -13.61 5.23
CA MET A 277 0.22 -12.29 4.64
C MET A 277 0.99 -11.32 5.55
N THR A 278 1.11 -11.63 6.83
CA THR A 278 1.87 -10.80 7.79
C THR A 278 3.13 -11.49 8.30
N SER A 279 3.36 -12.75 7.96
CA SER A 279 4.59 -13.47 8.31
C SER A 279 5.78 -13.03 7.45
N ALA A 280 7.01 -13.22 7.95
CA ALA A 280 8.22 -12.95 7.20
C ALA A 280 8.33 -13.83 5.94
N GLU A 281 7.95 -15.11 6.05
CA GLU A 281 7.96 -16.07 4.95
C GLU A 281 6.94 -15.71 3.88
N GLY A 282 5.69 -15.44 4.26
CA GLY A 282 4.62 -15.06 3.33
C GLY A 282 4.94 -13.75 2.61
N GLN A 283 5.39 -12.74 3.35
CA GLN A 283 5.78 -11.46 2.76
C GLN A 283 7.02 -11.57 1.86
N THR A 284 7.96 -12.49 2.17
CA THR A 284 9.08 -12.78 1.26
C THR A 284 8.59 -13.41 -0.04
N ALA A 285 7.67 -14.37 0.03
CA ALA A 285 7.11 -15.01 -1.16
C ALA A 285 6.33 -14.01 -2.05
N ILE A 286 5.50 -13.15 -1.44
CA ILE A 286 4.80 -12.07 -2.16
C ILE A 286 5.80 -11.09 -2.80
N ALA A 287 6.83 -10.66 -2.05
CA ALA A 287 7.84 -9.75 -2.58
C ALA A 287 8.62 -10.36 -3.76
N GLU A 288 8.95 -11.66 -3.70
CA GLU A 288 9.60 -12.37 -4.81
C GLU A 288 8.69 -12.46 -6.03
N TYR A 289 7.40 -12.82 -5.84
CA TYR A 289 6.43 -12.93 -6.92
C TYR A 289 6.21 -11.57 -7.63
N GLU A 290 6.09 -10.51 -6.86
CA GLU A 290 5.85 -9.15 -7.35
C GLU A 290 7.13 -8.42 -7.78
N GLU A 291 8.31 -9.06 -7.73
CA GLU A 291 9.60 -8.45 -8.03
C GLU A 291 9.88 -7.20 -7.17
N GLY A 292 9.37 -7.18 -5.95
CA GLY A 292 9.53 -6.08 -5.01
C GLY A 292 8.88 -4.77 -5.48
N THR A 293 7.65 -4.81 -5.96
CA THR A 293 6.85 -3.61 -6.28
C THR A 293 5.97 -3.16 -5.11
N LEU A 294 5.67 -4.03 -4.16
CA LEU A 294 4.86 -3.74 -2.97
C LEU A 294 5.73 -3.68 -1.71
N ARG A 295 5.62 -2.59 -0.95
CA ARG A 295 6.33 -2.43 0.32
C ARG A 295 5.53 -3.08 1.44
N LEU A 296 6.12 -4.09 2.07
CA LEU A 296 5.49 -4.92 3.08
C LEU A 296 5.88 -4.49 4.49
N THR A 297 5.14 -4.95 5.51
CA THR A 297 5.25 -4.41 6.88
C THR A 297 6.09 -5.26 7.82
N ASN A 298 6.32 -6.54 7.57
CA ASN A 298 7.12 -7.38 8.45
C ASN A 298 8.59 -6.95 8.42
N ALA A 299 9.21 -6.70 9.58
CA ALA A 299 10.59 -6.23 9.66
C ALA A 299 11.65 -7.26 9.20
N ASN A 300 11.25 -8.53 9.05
CA ASN A 300 12.15 -9.66 8.76
C ASN A 300 11.95 -10.23 7.34
N TYR A 301 11.02 -9.70 6.53
CA TYR A 301 10.88 -10.19 5.16
C TYR A 301 12.10 -9.85 4.32
N VAL A 302 12.37 -10.67 3.33
CA VAL A 302 13.54 -10.51 2.44
C VAL A 302 13.10 -9.78 1.17
N VAL A 303 13.69 -8.60 0.94
CA VAL A 303 13.52 -7.87 -0.32
C VAL A 303 14.28 -8.62 -1.42
N PRO A 304 13.67 -8.96 -2.56
CA PRO A 304 14.34 -9.70 -3.62
C PRO A 304 15.50 -8.89 -4.25
N GLU A 305 16.53 -9.60 -4.75
CA GLU A 305 17.61 -8.96 -5.49
C GLU A 305 17.05 -8.34 -6.78
N GLY A 306 17.34 -7.06 -6.98
CA GLY A 306 16.82 -6.31 -8.14
C GLY A 306 15.39 -5.82 -7.98
N ALA A 307 14.88 -5.77 -6.74
CA ALA A 307 13.58 -5.18 -6.45
C ALA A 307 13.41 -3.80 -7.08
N TRP A 308 12.21 -3.52 -7.55
CA TRP A 308 11.88 -2.22 -8.14
C TRP A 308 11.80 -1.10 -7.10
N LEU A 309 11.47 -1.44 -5.84
CA LEU A 309 11.41 -0.50 -4.73
C LEU A 309 12.81 -0.09 -4.26
N GLU A 310 12.98 1.21 -3.97
CA GLU A 310 14.12 1.68 -3.19
C GLU A 310 14.09 1.05 -1.79
N ALA A 311 15.26 0.64 -1.28
CA ALA A 311 15.32 0.05 0.05
C ALA A 311 14.91 1.07 1.12
N SER A 312 14.07 0.66 2.07
CA SER A 312 13.58 1.55 3.13
C SER A 312 14.70 2.22 3.94
N ALA A 313 15.86 1.56 4.03
CA ALA A 313 17.02 2.10 4.73
C ALA A 313 17.71 3.27 4.00
N ASP A 314 17.50 3.40 2.68
CA ASP A 314 18.08 4.45 1.84
C ASP A 314 17.16 5.67 1.73
N MET A 315 15.91 5.54 2.18
CA MET A 315 14.89 6.59 2.13
C MET A 315 14.93 7.50 3.35
N THR A 316 14.55 8.76 3.16
CA THR A 316 14.28 9.69 4.26
C THR A 316 12.81 9.57 4.70
N TRP A 317 12.59 9.04 5.89
CA TRP A 317 11.24 8.90 6.47
C TRP A 317 10.92 10.07 7.40
N VAL A 318 9.69 10.61 7.29
CA VAL A 318 9.14 11.58 8.24
C VAL A 318 8.12 10.90 9.15
N PRO A 319 8.13 11.20 10.47
CA PRO A 319 7.13 10.70 11.37
C PRO A 319 5.73 11.19 10.97
N ARG A 320 4.79 10.27 10.79
CA ARG A 320 3.40 10.60 10.47
C ARG A 320 2.58 10.72 11.75
N PRO A 321 1.98 11.88 12.04
CA PRO A 321 1.17 12.10 13.23
C PRO A 321 -0.26 11.53 13.03
N VAL A 322 -0.37 10.19 12.94
CA VAL A 322 -1.57 9.46 12.51
C VAL A 322 -2.81 9.87 13.31
N ASN A 323 -2.73 9.91 14.64
CA ASN A 323 -3.89 10.24 15.48
C ASN A 323 -4.41 11.66 15.22
N GLU A 324 -3.52 12.65 15.11
CA GLU A 324 -3.91 14.04 14.84
C GLU A 324 -4.52 14.17 13.45
N LEU A 325 -3.96 13.48 12.44
CA LEU A 325 -4.48 13.48 11.08
C LEU A 325 -5.88 12.85 11.00
N ILE A 326 -6.14 11.76 11.75
CA ILE A 326 -7.46 11.13 11.84
C ILE A 326 -8.46 12.08 12.51
N GLU A 327 -8.12 12.62 13.68
CA GLU A 327 -9.01 13.48 14.45
C GLU A 327 -9.39 14.75 13.69
N ARG A 328 -8.48 15.30 12.88
CA ARG A 328 -8.68 16.56 12.16
C ARG A 328 -9.03 16.38 10.69
N LYS A 329 -9.17 15.15 10.18
CA LYS A 329 -9.40 14.88 8.75
C LYS A 329 -10.52 15.74 8.15
N ALA A 330 -11.67 15.83 8.82
CA ALA A 330 -12.81 16.59 8.31
C ALA A 330 -12.50 18.10 8.19
N GLU A 331 -11.87 18.70 9.21
CA GLU A 331 -11.43 20.10 9.21
C GLU A 331 -10.41 20.37 8.10
N LEU A 332 -9.41 19.48 7.98
CA LEU A 332 -8.35 19.62 6.97
C LEU A 332 -8.89 19.51 5.54
N LEU A 333 -9.85 18.61 5.29
CA LEU A 333 -10.51 18.48 3.99
C LEU A 333 -11.44 19.67 3.69
N GLU A 334 -12.12 20.24 4.69
CA GLU A 334 -12.91 21.46 4.51
C GLU A 334 -12.03 22.63 4.05
N HIS A 335 -10.88 22.83 4.72
CA HIS A 335 -9.93 23.89 4.34
C HIS A 335 -9.32 23.66 2.94
N TRP A 336 -8.97 22.40 2.61
CA TRP A 336 -8.55 22.03 1.25
C TRP A 336 -9.59 22.44 0.21
N ASN A 337 -10.86 22.14 0.43
CA ASN A 337 -11.96 22.47 -0.48
C ASN A 337 -12.11 23.98 -0.66
N GLU A 338 -11.95 24.75 0.41
CA GLU A 338 -11.96 26.21 0.36
C GLU A 338 -10.83 26.76 -0.52
N LEU A 339 -9.59 26.25 -0.35
CA LEU A 339 -8.44 26.67 -1.15
C LEU A 339 -8.60 26.30 -2.63
N VAL A 340 -9.04 25.07 -2.94
CA VAL A 340 -9.31 24.65 -4.32
C VAL A 340 -10.36 25.54 -4.97
N GLY A 341 -11.46 25.84 -4.26
CA GLY A 341 -12.51 26.74 -4.76
C GLY A 341 -12.04 28.17 -4.98
N GLN A 342 -11.06 28.67 -4.21
CA GLN A 342 -10.51 30.01 -4.37
C GLN A 342 -9.48 30.12 -5.50
N ILE A 343 -8.70 29.07 -5.73
CA ILE A 343 -7.57 29.10 -6.66
C ILE A 343 -7.94 28.57 -8.04
N GLN A 344 -8.79 27.56 -8.11
CA GLN A 344 -9.15 26.84 -9.33
C GLN A 344 -10.62 27.01 -9.73
N GLY A 345 -11.47 27.67 -8.90
CA GLY A 345 -12.91 27.86 -9.09
C GLY A 345 -13.33 29.00 -10.00
#